data_b1a4a3f8f9f59d8474369aaf41410d0a
#
_entry.id   b1a4a3f8f9f59d8474369aaf41410d0a
#
_cell.length_a   1.000
_cell.length_b   1.000
_cell.length_c   1.000
_cell.angle_alpha   90.00
_cell.angle_beta   90.00
_cell.angle_gamma   90.00
#
_symmetry.space_group_name_H-M   'P 1'
#
loop_
_entity.id
_entity.type
_entity.pdbx_description
1 polymer ?
#
loop_
_entity_poly.entity_id
_entity_poly.type
_entity_poly.pdbx_seq_one_letter_code
_entity_poly.pdbx_strand_id
1 'polypeptide(L)'
;MTGAAVAARRFMQVDVFTSRPYVGNPLAVVVDGEGLTTGQMQAFANWTNLSETTFLLPAQSPEADYRVRIFSPGRELPFAGHPTLGSCHAWLKAGGRPRGEQIVQQCEAGLIPIRRFADRLWFAAPPRVRSGPLDAG
;
A
#
# COMPACT_ATOMS: atom_id res chain seq x y z
N MET A 1 30.09 -7.74 10.36
CA MET A 1 28.98 -7.91 9.97
C MET A 1 28.83 -9.14 9.36
N THR A 2 27.86 -9.65 9.57
CA THR A 2 27.80 -10.85 9.24
C THR A 2 27.68 -11.07 7.93
N GLY A 3 27.96 -10.84 7.18
CA GLY A 3 27.81 -11.19 5.90
C GLY A 3 26.48 -11.58 5.47
N ALA A 4 25.56 -11.29 6.22
CA ALA A 4 24.20 -11.60 5.81
C ALA A 4 23.92 -10.83 4.55
N ALA A 5 23.41 -11.48 3.56
CA ALA A 5 23.10 -10.84 2.32
C ALA A 5 21.99 -9.82 2.54
N VAL A 6 22.15 -8.65 1.96
CA VAL A 6 21.10 -7.66 1.97
C VAL A 6 20.32 -7.89 0.70
N ALA A 7 19.07 -8.28 0.82
CA ALA A 7 18.24 -8.51 -0.36
C ALA A 7 17.91 -7.18 -1.01
N ALA A 8 18.04 -7.12 -2.31
CA ALA A 8 17.58 -5.97 -3.06
C ALA A 8 16.06 -5.99 -3.08
N ARG A 9 15.46 -4.85 -2.86
CA ARG A 9 14.00 -4.74 -2.85
C ARG A 9 13.58 -3.67 -3.83
N ARG A 10 12.58 -3.97 -4.63
CA ARG A 10 12.07 -2.98 -5.57
C ARG A 10 11.32 -1.90 -4.79
N PHE A 11 11.49 -0.68 -5.23
CA PHE A 11 10.91 0.47 -4.56
C PHE A 11 10.35 1.41 -5.62
N MET A 12 9.20 1.98 -5.36
CA MET A 12 8.60 2.97 -6.24
C MET A 12 8.12 4.14 -5.42
N GLN A 13 8.22 5.34 -5.98
CA GLN A 13 7.55 6.48 -5.42
C GLN A 13 6.47 6.88 -6.41
N VAL A 14 5.23 6.92 -5.96
CA VAL A 14 4.08 7.12 -6.80
C VAL A 14 3.41 8.43 -6.44
N ASP A 15 2.99 9.18 -7.44
CA ASP A 15 2.30 10.43 -7.22
C ASP A 15 0.81 10.15 -7.42
N VAL A 16 0.04 10.22 -6.36
CA VAL A 16 -1.35 9.83 -6.36
C VAL A 16 -2.24 11.07 -6.49
N PHE A 17 -3.41 10.87 -7.08
CA PHE A 17 -4.41 11.94 -7.26
C PHE A 17 -3.97 13.04 -8.24
N THR A 18 -3.15 12.69 -9.22
CA THR A 18 -2.78 13.67 -10.24
C THR A 18 -2.45 12.95 -11.54
N SER A 19 -2.71 13.64 -12.66
CA SER A 19 -2.24 13.19 -13.94
C SER A 19 -0.93 13.86 -14.32
N ARG A 20 -0.48 14.81 -13.52
CA ARG A 20 0.79 15.51 -13.78
C ARG A 20 1.79 15.15 -12.69
N PRO A 21 3.04 14.89 -13.04
CA PRO A 21 4.04 14.54 -12.05
C PRO A 21 4.26 15.67 -11.04
N TYR A 22 4.56 15.29 -9.82
CA TYR A 22 5.02 16.16 -8.74
C TYR A 22 3.98 17.11 -8.17
N VAL A 23 2.69 16.92 -8.50
CA VAL A 23 1.64 17.78 -7.94
C VAL A 23 0.58 17.03 -7.15
N GLY A 24 0.71 15.72 -7.01
CA GLY A 24 -0.22 14.95 -6.20
C GLY A 24 0.34 14.64 -4.83
N ASN A 25 -0.14 13.58 -4.22
CA ASN A 25 0.35 13.11 -2.94
C ASN A 25 1.38 12.00 -3.17
N PRO A 26 2.64 12.23 -2.82
CA PRO A 26 3.66 11.19 -3.03
C PRO A 26 3.48 10.05 -2.04
N LEU A 27 3.69 8.83 -2.51
CA LEU A 27 3.62 7.61 -1.73
C LEU A 27 4.85 6.79 -2.02
N ALA A 28 5.51 6.30 -0.97
CA ALA A 28 6.60 5.37 -1.12
C ALA A 28 6.06 3.95 -1.03
N VAL A 29 6.40 3.10 -2.00
CA VAL A 29 5.94 1.72 -2.02
C VAL A 29 7.15 0.81 -2.13
N VAL A 30 7.35 -0.04 -1.12
CA VAL A 30 8.35 -1.10 -1.17
C VAL A 30 7.66 -2.31 -1.76
N VAL A 31 7.97 -2.65 -3.00
CA VAL A 31 7.26 -3.70 -3.72
C VAL A 31 7.60 -5.08 -3.16
N ASP A 32 8.82 -5.28 -2.70
CA ASP A 32 9.23 -6.56 -2.17
C ASP A 32 9.41 -6.43 -0.65
N GLY A 33 8.29 -6.35 0.06
CA GLY A 33 8.32 -6.13 1.51
C GLY A 33 8.49 -7.38 2.35
N GLU A 34 8.39 -8.56 1.73
CA GLU A 34 8.46 -9.81 2.49
C GLU A 34 9.79 -9.93 3.22
N GLY A 35 9.74 -10.36 4.45
CA GLY A 35 10.94 -10.55 5.25
C GLY A 35 11.31 -9.38 6.12
N LEU A 36 10.69 -8.23 5.95
CA LEU A 36 10.97 -7.09 6.83
C LEU A 36 10.16 -7.22 8.11
N THR A 37 10.76 -6.85 9.22
CA THR A 37 10.02 -6.81 10.50
C THR A 37 9.19 -5.54 10.56
N THR A 38 8.23 -5.52 11.47
CA THR A 38 7.42 -4.33 11.70
C THR A 38 8.31 -3.13 12.06
N GLY A 39 9.31 -3.35 12.90
CA GLY A 39 10.22 -2.28 13.29
C GLY A 39 11.01 -1.73 12.11
N GLN A 40 11.46 -2.61 11.21
CA GLN A 40 12.17 -2.17 10.02
C GLN A 40 11.27 -1.38 9.10
N MET A 41 10.03 -1.81 8.93
CA MET A 41 9.07 -1.09 8.11
C MET A 41 8.80 0.30 8.69
N GLN A 42 8.59 0.38 10.00
CA GLN A 42 8.33 1.65 10.64
C GLN A 42 9.52 2.58 10.54
N ALA A 43 10.72 2.05 10.72
CA ALA A 43 11.93 2.86 10.62
C ALA A 43 12.08 3.45 9.23
N PHE A 44 11.80 2.66 8.20
CA PHE A 44 11.88 3.14 6.83
C PHE A 44 10.83 4.19 6.55
N ALA A 45 9.60 3.98 7.04
CA ALA A 45 8.54 4.96 6.87
C ALA A 45 8.89 6.29 7.54
N ASN A 46 9.48 6.24 8.72
CA ASN A 46 9.91 7.44 9.40
C ASN A 46 11.01 8.16 8.62
N TRP A 47 11.92 7.39 8.03
CA TRP A 47 13.01 7.95 7.28
C TRP A 47 12.54 8.62 5.99
N THR A 48 11.57 8.03 5.27
CA THR A 48 11.04 8.67 4.06
C THR A 48 10.34 9.96 4.40
N ASN A 49 9.73 10.02 5.55
CA ASN A 49 8.98 11.18 6.04
C ASN A 49 7.85 11.61 5.11
N LEU A 50 7.34 10.70 4.32
CA LEU A 50 6.16 10.95 3.51
C LEU A 50 4.91 10.66 4.34
N SER A 51 3.76 11.13 3.90
CA SER A 51 2.52 10.90 4.64
C SER A 51 2.31 9.42 4.89
N GLU A 52 2.54 8.60 3.89
CA GLU A 52 2.47 7.15 4.07
C GLU A 52 3.56 6.47 3.28
N THR A 53 3.96 5.30 3.77
CA THR A 53 4.85 4.37 3.09
C THR A 53 4.20 3.00 3.19
N THR A 54 4.15 2.28 2.09
CA THR A 54 3.50 0.97 2.08
C THR A 54 4.48 -0.12 1.68
N PHE A 55 4.14 -1.33 2.11
CA PHE A 55 4.96 -2.50 1.84
C PHE A 55 4.04 -3.56 1.26
N LEU A 56 4.33 -3.98 0.04
CA LEU A 56 3.54 -5.03 -0.61
C LEU A 56 4.08 -6.38 -0.17
N LEU A 57 3.17 -7.28 0.12
CA LEU A 57 3.49 -8.60 0.66
C LEU A 57 2.64 -9.63 -0.07
N PRO A 58 3.04 -10.90 -0.03
CA PRO A 58 2.18 -11.93 -0.56
C PRO A 58 0.87 -11.98 0.20
N ALA A 59 -0.21 -12.28 -0.50
CA ALA A 59 -1.51 -12.39 0.12
C ALA A 59 -1.54 -13.55 1.10
N GLN A 60 -2.22 -13.37 2.22
CA GLN A 60 -2.44 -14.45 3.16
C GLN A 60 -3.82 -15.05 2.95
N SER A 61 -4.76 -14.27 2.42
CA SER A 61 -6.09 -14.75 2.12
C SER A 61 -6.13 -15.29 0.70
N PRO A 62 -6.78 -16.43 0.45
CA PRO A 62 -6.89 -16.93 -0.92
C PRO A 62 -7.75 -16.03 -1.81
N GLU A 63 -8.48 -15.12 -1.23
CA GLU A 63 -9.31 -14.20 -2.01
C GLU A 63 -8.57 -12.92 -2.39
N ALA A 64 -7.37 -12.69 -1.87
CA ALA A 64 -6.65 -11.47 -2.14
C ALA A 64 -5.59 -11.67 -3.19
N ASP A 65 -5.31 -10.62 -3.94
CA ASP A 65 -4.24 -10.63 -4.94
C ASP A 65 -2.91 -10.27 -4.30
N TYR A 66 -2.92 -9.44 -3.30
CA TYR A 66 -1.72 -9.08 -2.55
C TYR A 66 -2.14 -8.55 -1.19
N ARG A 67 -1.16 -8.43 -0.30
CA ARG A 67 -1.36 -7.83 0.99
C ARG A 67 -0.54 -6.56 1.07
N VAL A 68 -1.02 -5.57 1.79
CA VAL A 68 -0.29 -4.33 1.99
C VAL A 68 -0.27 -3.98 3.47
N ARG A 69 0.86 -3.46 3.92
CA ARG A 69 0.94 -2.84 5.24
C ARG A 69 1.25 -1.37 5.03
N ILE A 70 0.57 -0.53 5.78
CA ILE A 70 0.56 0.92 5.55
C ILE A 70 1.10 1.61 6.79
N PHE A 71 2.10 2.46 6.61
CA PHE A 71 2.72 3.15 7.73
C PHE A 71 2.74 4.65 7.47
N SER A 72 2.42 5.43 8.49
CA SER A 72 2.74 6.85 8.49
C SER A 72 3.97 7.01 9.37
N PRO A 73 4.60 8.17 9.37
CA PRO A 73 5.65 8.37 10.36
C PRO A 73 5.06 8.18 11.75
N GLY A 74 5.66 7.28 12.50
CA GLY A 74 5.26 7.01 13.87
C GLY A 74 4.32 5.85 14.09
N ARG A 75 3.54 5.42 13.11
CA ARG A 75 2.61 4.30 13.37
C ARG A 75 2.12 3.61 12.11
N GLU A 76 1.69 2.38 12.29
CA GLU A 76 1.03 1.62 11.22
C GLU A 76 -0.44 1.95 11.20
N LEU A 77 -1.02 2.00 10.01
CA LEU A 77 -2.43 2.30 9.80
C LEU A 77 -3.15 1.06 9.27
N PRO A 78 -4.38 0.81 9.73
CA PRO A 78 -5.13 -0.34 9.20
C PRO A 78 -5.59 -0.13 7.77
N PHE A 79 -5.85 1.10 7.38
CA PHE A 79 -6.29 1.44 6.04
C PHE A 79 -6.08 2.92 5.77
N ALA A 80 -5.80 3.28 4.54
CA ALA A 80 -5.79 4.66 4.10
C ALA A 80 -6.07 4.67 2.60
N GLY A 81 -6.84 5.63 2.13
CA GLY A 81 -7.30 5.66 0.75
C GLY A 81 -6.22 5.94 -0.26
N HIS A 82 -5.44 6.98 -0.04
CA HIS A 82 -4.36 7.35 -0.94
C HIS A 82 -3.33 6.21 -1.07
N PRO A 83 -2.88 5.57 0.01
CA PRO A 83 -1.99 4.42 -0.14
C PRO A 83 -2.62 3.22 -0.85
N THR A 84 -3.94 3.05 -0.75
CA THR A 84 -4.60 1.94 -1.43
C THR A 84 -4.47 2.10 -2.94
N LEU A 85 -4.75 3.27 -3.46
CA LEU A 85 -4.67 3.50 -4.89
C LEU A 85 -3.22 3.45 -5.38
N GLY A 86 -2.32 4.07 -4.65
CA GLY A 86 -0.91 4.09 -5.04
C GLY A 86 -0.26 2.73 -4.97
N SER A 87 -0.59 1.95 -3.95
CA SER A 87 -0.03 0.60 -3.81
C SER A 87 -0.56 -0.33 -4.89
N CYS A 88 -1.83 -0.21 -5.24
CA CYS A 88 -2.40 -1.00 -6.31
C CYS A 88 -1.73 -0.66 -7.65
N HIS A 89 -1.51 0.62 -7.91
CA HIS A 89 -0.82 1.05 -9.10
C HIS A 89 0.60 0.46 -9.15
N ALA A 90 1.32 0.53 -8.04
CA ALA A 90 2.68 -0.01 -7.98
C ALA A 90 2.67 -1.53 -8.19
N TRP A 91 1.69 -2.23 -7.61
CA TRP A 91 1.59 -3.67 -7.77
C TRP A 91 1.38 -4.05 -9.24
N LEU A 92 0.51 -3.32 -9.93
CA LEU A 92 0.28 -3.57 -11.35
C LEU A 92 1.52 -3.27 -12.17
N LYS A 93 2.20 -2.16 -11.88
CA LYS A 93 3.43 -1.81 -12.60
C LYS A 93 4.54 -2.81 -12.36
N ALA A 94 4.57 -3.44 -11.22
CA ALA A 94 5.58 -4.43 -10.90
C ALA A 94 5.28 -5.80 -11.51
N GLY A 95 4.20 -5.93 -12.25
CA GLY A 95 3.87 -7.19 -12.93
C GLY A 95 2.74 -7.96 -12.29
N GLY A 96 2.05 -7.39 -11.31
CA GLY A 96 0.94 -8.07 -10.67
C GLY A 96 -0.20 -8.30 -11.63
N ARG A 97 -0.84 -9.46 -11.51
CA ARG A 97 -1.98 -9.80 -12.36
C ARG A 97 -3.15 -10.19 -11.48
N PRO A 98 -4.29 -9.51 -11.60
CA PRO A 98 -5.47 -9.88 -10.83
C PRO A 98 -5.99 -11.23 -11.25
N ARG A 99 -6.53 -11.98 -10.28
CA ARG A 99 -7.09 -13.28 -10.59
C ARG A 99 -8.52 -13.20 -11.08
N GLY A 100 -9.19 -12.09 -10.88
CA GLY A 100 -10.57 -11.91 -11.30
C GLY A 100 -10.76 -10.55 -11.93
N GLU A 101 -12.02 -10.12 -12.01
CA GLU A 101 -12.31 -8.84 -12.61
C GLU A 101 -11.91 -7.69 -11.71
N GLN A 102 -11.85 -7.91 -10.43
CA GLN A 102 -11.42 -6.90 -9.49
C GLN A 102 -10.06 -7.25 -8.93
N ILE A 103 -9.32 -6.23 -8.52
CA ILE A 103 -8.09 -6.43 -7.78
C ILE A 103 -8.48 -6.41 -6.32
N VAL A 104 -8.07 -7.40 -5.54
CA VAL A 104 -8.43 -7.48 -4.13
C VAL A 104 -7.21 -7.28 -3.28
N GLN A 105 -7.21 -6.21 -2.51
CA GLN A 105 -6.13 -5.88 -1.60
C GLN A 105 -6.46 -6.39 -0.21
N GLN A 106 -5.54 -7.07 0.44
CA GLN A 106 -5.67 -7.46 1.83
C GLN A 106 -4.90 -6.45 2.68
N CYS A 107 -5.55 -5.89 3.68
CA CYS A 107 -4.87 -5.04 4.64
C CYS A 107 -5.44 -5.32 6.02
N GLU A 108 -4.98 -4.61 7.03
CA GLU A 108 -5.44 -4.87 8.39
C GLU A 108 -6.95 -4.66 8.52
N ALA A 109 -7.51 -3.72 7.77
CA ALA A 109 -8.95 -3.46 7.82
C ALA A 109 -9.78 -4.51 7.06
N GLY A 110 -9.15 -5.41 6.33
CA GLY A 110 -9.86 -6.47 5.62
C GLY A 110 -9.55 -6.48 4.13
N LEU A 111 -10.46 -7.06 3.36
CA LEU A 111 -10.29 -7.15 1.92
C LEU A 111 -10.93 -5.95 1.25
N ILE A 112 -10.17 -5.28 0.40
CA ILE A 112 -10.62 -4.08 -0.28
C ILE A 112 -10.69 -4.39 -1.78
N PRO A 113 -11.88 -4.50 -2.36
CA PRO A 113 -11.97 -4.69 -3.81
C PRO A 113 -11.66 -3.38 -4.52
N ILE A 114 -10.84 -3.47 -5.54
CA ILE A 114 -10.45 -2.31 -6.32
C ILE A 114 -10.83 -2.58 -7.77
N ARG A 115 -11.54 -1.64 -8.38
CA ARG A 115 -11.93 -1.77 -9.77
C ARG A 115 -11.06 -0.89 -10.63
N ARG A 116 -10.76 -1.37 -11.82
CA ARG A 116 -10.02 -0.59 -12.80
C ARG A 116 -10.96 -0.26 -13.94
N PHE A 117 -11.13 1.02 -14.24
CA PHE A 117 -12.01 1.43 -15.30
C PHE A 117 -11.42 2.66 -15.97
N ALA A 118 -11.23 2.62 -17.28
CA ALA A 118 -10.72 3.76 -18.04
C ALA A 118 -9.43 4.32 -17.43
N ASP A 119 -8.47 3.48 -17.12
CA ASP A 119 -7.18 3.83 -16.56
C ASP A 119 -7.26 4.42 -15.15
N ARG A 120 -8.38 4.33 -14.50
CA ARG A 120 -8.53 4.78 -13.13
C ARG A 120 -8.82 3.60 -12.21
N LEU A 121 -8.39 3.75 -10.96
CA LEU A 121 -8.65 2.76 -9.94
C LEU A 121 -9.69 3.32 -8.97
N TRP A 122 -10.64 2.48 -8.59
CA TRP A 122 -11.73 2.84 -7.71
C TRP A 122 -11.85 1.81 -6.61
N PHE A 123 -12.20 2.25 -5.42
CA PHE A 123 -12.47 1.32 -4.35
C PHE A 123 -13.58 1.89 -3.48
N ALA A 124 -14.26 1.00 -2.74
CA ALA A 124 -15.20 1.42 -1.72
C ALA A 124 -14.47 1.40 -0.39
N ALA A 125 -14.67 2.41 0.43
CA ALA A 125 -14.04 2.46 1.72
C ALA A 125 -14.53 1.29 2.58
N PRO A 126 -13.69 0.75 3.45
CA PRO A 126 -14.12 -0.34 4.32
C PRO A 126 -15.17 0.17 5.30
N PRO A 127 -15.96 -0.75 5.87
CA PRO A 127 -16.96 -0.35 6.84
C PRO A 127 -16.34 0.41 8.00
N ARG A 128 -17.11 1.40 8.54
CA ARG A 128 -16.61 2.11 9.67
C ARG A 128 -16.57 1.23 10.84
N VAL A 129 -15.49 1.24 11.55
CA VAL A 129 -15.37 0.46 12.73
C VAL A 129 -15.89 1.21 13.92
N ARG A 130 -16.00 2.52 13.86
CA ARG A 130 -16.60 3.28 14.92
C ARG A 130 -17.19 4.53 14.32
N SER A 131 -18.22 5.05 14.99
CA SER A 131 -18.83 6.25 14.50
C SER A 131 -18.23 7.40 15.24
N GLY A 132 -18.45 8.52 14.81
CA GLY A 132 -17.87 9.68 15.39
C GLY A 132 -17.31 10.50 14.34
N PRO A 133 -17.09 11.67 14.69
CA PRO A 133 -16.61 12.57 13.77
C PRO A 133 -15.32 12.15 13.29
N LEU A 134 -15.07 12.05 12.82
CA LEU A 134 -14.11 11.66 12.34
C LEU A 134 -13.19 11.78 12.11
N ASP A 135 -12.82 11.56 12.14
CA ASP A 135 -11.78 11.15 11.90
C ASP A 135 -11.35 11.34 10.76
N ALA A 136 -11.45 12.04 10.43
CA ALA A 136 -11.06 12.37 9.44
C ALA A 136 -10.25 11.59 8.81
N GLY A 137 -9.93 11.15 8.75
CA GLY A 137 -9.30 10.35 8.11
C GLY A 137 -8.64 10.46 6.96
#